data_9323bf56d544ad6ac0f04e9077e18c89
#
_entry.id   9323bf56d544ad6ac0f04e9077e18c89
#
_cell.length_a   1.000
_cell.length_b   1.000
_cell.length_c   1.000
_cell.angle_alpha   90.00
_cell.angle_beta   90.00
_cell.angle_gamma   90.00
#
_symmetry.space_group_name_H-M   'P 1'
#
loop_
_entity.id
_entity.type
_entity.pdbx_description
1 polymer ?
#
loop_
_entity_poly.entity_id
_entity_poly.type
_entity_poly.pdbx_seq_one_letter_code
_entity_poly.pdbx_strand_id
1 'polypeptide(L)'
;SHAGGITEGRKIAAIAEGYDVALAPHCPLGPIALVSCLQVDAVSYNAFSQEQSMGIHYNEYHGPLDYILNPEDLAFVDGHVDLPKKPGLGVTVNKELVLEENQHPHSWKNPVWRHKDGSVAEW
;
A
#
# COMPACT_ATOMS: atom_id res chain seq x y z
N SER A 1 2.05 -3.33 -5.52
CA SER A 1 2.06 -2.90 -6.92
C SER A 1 3.10 -3.62 -7.77
N HIS A 2 4.31 -3.89 -7.26
CA HIS A 2 5.35 -4.63 -7.98
C HIS A 2 4.92 -6.04 -8.40
N ALA A 3 4.02 -6.66 -7.67
CA ALA A 3 3.45 -7.97 -8.01
C ALA A 3 2.53 -7.96 -9.26
N GLY A 4 2.13 -6.80 -9.76
CA GLY A 4 1.26 -6.69 -10.93
C GLY A 4 -0.23 -6.55 -10.61
N GLY A 5 -0.57 -6.14 -9.38
CA GLY A 5 -1.94 -5.85 -8.95
C GLY A 5 -2.63 -6.96 -8.17
N ILE A 6 -3.91 -6.76 -7.87
CA ILE A 6 -4.72 -7.63 -7.00
C ILE A 6 -4.78 -9.08 -7.52
N THR A 7 -4.98 -9.25 -8.83
CA THR A 7 -5.09 -10.58 -9.43
C THR A 7 -3.81 -11.40 -9.26
N GLU A 8 -2.65 -10.79 -9.52
CA GLU A 8 -1.37 -11.48 -9.37
C GLU A 8 -1.01 -11.68 -7.89
N GLY A 9 -1.29 -10.68 -7.04
CA GLY A 9 -1.13 -10.80 -5.59
C GLY A 9 -1.91 -11.99 -5.03
N ARG A 10 -3.15 -12.18 -5.46
CA ARG A 10 -3.96 -13.33 -5.06
C ARG A 10 -3.39 -14.68 -5.52
N LYS A 11 -2.83 -14.76 -6.73
CA LYS A 11 -2.17 -15.99 -7.20
C LYS A 11 -0.93 -16.31 -6.37
N ILE A 12 -0.14 -15.29 -6.05
CA ILE A 12 1.03 -15.43 -5.16
C ILE A 12 0.61 -15.95 -3.80
N ALA A 13 -0.44 -15.35 -3.20
CA ALA A 13 -0.99 -15.77 -1.92
C ALA A 13 -1.43 -17.24 -1.93
N ALA A 14 -2.14 -17.68 -2.98
CA ALA A 14 -2.59 -19.06 -3.11
C ALA A 14 -1.43 -20.07 -3.28
N ILE A 15 -0.37 -19.68 -3.99
CA ILE A 15 0.85 -20.53 -4.08
C ILE A 15 1.53 -20.60 -2.72
N ALA A 16 1.72 -19.47 -2.04
CA ALA A 16 2.33 -19.38 -0.73
C ALA A 16 1.58 -20.22 0.32
N GLU A 17 0.25 -20.17 0.29
CA GLU A 17 -0.62 -20.99 1.16
C GLU A 17 -0.35 -22.48 1.02
N GLY A 18 -0.17 -22.96 -0.22
CA GLY A 18 0.17 -24.38 -0.47
C GLY A 18 1.50 -24.84 0.12
N TYR A 19 2.34 -23.91 0.56
CA TYR A 19 3.63 -24.17 1.20
C TYR A 19 3.68 -23.70 2.66
N ASP A 20 2.52 -23.42 3.27
CA ASP A 20 2.42 -22.89 4.64
C ASP A 20 3.22 -21.59 4.86
N VAL A 21 3.31 -20.76 3.82
CA VAL A 21 4.02 -19.47 3.87
C VAL A 21 3.00 -18.34 4.11
N ALA A 22 3.26 -17.54 5.14
CA ALA A 22 2.44 -16.38 5.47
C ALA A 22 2.63 -15.24 4.45
N LEU A 23 1.55 -14.50 4.22
CA LEU A 23 1.53 -13.31 3.38
C LEU A 23 1.62 -12.04 4.22
N ALA A 24 2.49 -11.12 3.82
CA ALA A 24 2.60 -9.78 4.39
C ALA A 24 2.85 -8.78 3.24
N PRO A 25 1.81 -8.24 2.61
CA PRO A 25 1.98 -7.39 1.44
C PRO A 25 2.74 -6.10 1.75
N HIS A 26 3.79 -5.83 0.97
CA HIS A 26 4.56 -4.60 1.06
C HIS A 26 3.79 -3.40 0.47
N CYS A 27 3.60 -2.35 1.26
CA CYS A 27 2.79 -1.19 0.87
C CYS A 27 3.44 0.16 1.22
N PRO A 28 4.47 0.62 0.47
CA PRO A 28 5.07 1.94 0.66
C PRO A 28 4.46 3.04 -0.21
N LEU A 29 3.36 2.80 -0.92
CA LEU A 29 2.94 3.58 -2.09
C LEU A 29 1.66 4.41 -1.90
N GLY A 30 1.18 4.59 -0.68
CA GLY A 30 0.03 5.44 -0.42
C GLY A 30 -1.31 4.70 -0.31
N PRO A 31 -2.43 5.44 -0.13
CA PRO A 31 -3.72 4.87 0.27
C PRO A 31 -4.34 3.95 -0.78
N ILE A 32 -4.16 4.22 -2.07
CA ILE A 32 -4.72 3.38 -3.13
C ILE A 32 -4.03 2.01 -3.17
N ALA A 33 -2.71 1.99 -2.93
CA ALA A 33 -1.97 0.74 -2.81
C ALA A 33 -2.39 -0.04 -1.55
N LEU A 34 -2.56 0.65 -0.42
CA LEU A 34 -3.02 0.04 0.83
C LEU A 34 -4.37 -0.66 0.65
N VAL A 35 -5.38 0.04 0.13
CA VAL A 35 -6.71 -0.58 -0.06
C VAL A 35 -6.68 -1.72 -1.07
N SER A 36 -5.78 -1.68 -2.04
CA SER A 36 -5.58 -2.79 -2.98
C SER A 36 -4.97 -4.01 -2.29
N CYS A 37 -4.01 -3.81 -1.39
CA CYS A 37 -3.44 -4.88 -0.55
C CYS A 37 -4.50 -5.48 0.38
N LEU A 38 -5.31 -4.63 1.04
CA LEU A 38 -6.40 -5.07 1.91
C LEU A 38 -7.43 -5.97 1.19
N GLN A 39 -7.66 -5.75 -0.12
CA GLN A 39 -8.53 -6.64 -0.90
C GLN A 39 -7.89 -8.02 -1.12
N VAL A 40 -6.57 -8.09 -1.23
CA VAL A 40 -5.84 -9.37 -1.31
C VAL A 40 -5.88 -10.07 0.05
N ASP A 41 -5.62 -9.34 1.12
CA ASP A 41 -5.63 -9.89 2.49
C ASP A 41 -6.99 -10.45 2.86
N ALA A 42 -8.07 -9.75 2.49
CA ALA A 42 -9.45 -10.16 2.77
C ALA A 42 -9.84 -11.53 2.19
N VAL A 43 -9.12 -12.01 1.17
CA VAL A 43 -9.40 -13.28 0.48
C VAL A 43 -8.25 -14.29 0.60
N SER A 44 -7.26 -14.00 1.44
CA SER A 44 -6.07 -14.85 1.63
C SER A 44 -6.03 -15.39 3.05
N TYR A 45 -6.24 -16.71 3.21
CA TYR A 45 -6.23 -17.35 4.53
C TYR A 45 -4.88 -17.29 5.24
N ASN A 46 -3.80 -17.15 4.48
CA ASN A 46 -2.43 -17.02 4.97
C ASN A 46 -1.97 -15.57 5.16
N ALA A 47 -2.86 -14.58 5.05
CA ALA A 47 -2.56 -13.20 5.38
C ALA A 47 -2.25 -13.09 6.89
N PHE A 48 -1.04 -12.61 7.21
CA PHE A 48 -0.55 -12.49 8.59
C PHE A 48 -0.57 -11.04 9.06
N SER A 49 -0.10 -10.13 8.22
CA SER A 49 -0.06 -8.70 8.53
C SER A 49 -0.03 -7.89 7.24
N GLN A 50 -0.49 -6.65 7.33
CA GLN A 50 -0.39 -5.68 6.25
C GLN A 50 0.65 -4.63 6.61
N GLU A 51 1.67 -4.47 5.78
CA GLU A 51 2.57 -3.34 5.91
C GLU A 51 1.87 -2.06 5.49
N GLN A 52 2.25 -0.99 6.15
CA GLN A 52 1.77 0.34 5.85
C GLN A 52 2.93 1.34 6.01
N SER A 53 3.16 2.16 4.99
CA SER A 53 4.18 3.20 5.07
C SER A 53 3.75 4.33 6.01
N MET A 54 4.74 4.94 6.63
CA MET A 54 4.56 6.07 7.53
C MET A 54 3.84 7.23 6.81
N GLY A 55 2.85 7.82 7.46
CA GLY A 55 2.06 8.93 6.91
C GLY A 55 0.80 8.52 6.14
N ILE A 56 0.48 7.22 6.06
CA ILE A 56 -0.80 6.76 5.49
C ILE A 56 -1.88 6.64 6.58
N HIS A 57 -1.55 6.72 7.83
CA HIS A 57 -2.55 6.68 8.89
C HIS A 57 -3.42 7.91 8.91
N TYR A 58 -4.70 7.68 9.10
CA TYR A 58 -5.70 8.72 9.26
C TYR A 58 -5.38 9.74 10.37
N ASN A 59 -4.78 9.30 11.45
CA ASN A 59 -4.61 10.08 12.67
C ASN A 59 -3.23 10.71 12.85
N GLU A 60 -2.30 10.53 11.94
CA GLU A 60 -0.93 11.02 12.10
C GLU A 60 -0.50 12.09 11.11
N TYR A 61 -1.09 12.14 9.91
CA TYR A 61 -0.53 12.94 8.84
C TYR A 61 -1.54 13.37 7.77
N HIS A 62 -1.33 14.56 7.23
CA HIS A 62 -1.91 15.01 5.98
C HIS A 62 -0.97 14.64 4.81
N GLY A 63 -1.40 14.79 3.59
CA GLY A 63 -0.60 14.50 2.41
C GLY A 63 -1.13 13.32 1.63
N PRO A 64 -0.55 12.10 1.65
CA PRO A 64 -1.05 11.00 0.84
C PRO A 64 -2.52 10.65 1.04
N LEU A 65 -3.07 10.88 2.24
CA LEU A 65 -4.48 10.67 2.52
C LEU A 65 -5.40 11.70 1.86
N ASP A 66 -4.90 12.88 1.51
CA ASP A 66 -5.69 13.92 0.84
C ASP A 66 -6.11 13.51 -0.58
N TYR A 67 -5.44 12.49 -1.17
CA TYR A 67 -5.84 11.91 -2.45
C TYR A 67 -7.13 11.08 -2.39
N ILE A 68 -7.71 10.87 -1.20
CA ILE A 68 -9.01 10.22 -1.03
C ILE A 68 -9.96 11.12 -0.23
N LEU A 69 -11.26 11.03 -0.56
CA LEU A 69 -12.31 11.85 0.07
C LEU A 69 -12.90 11.23 1.34
N ASN A 70 -12.50 10.01 1.68
CA ASN A 70 -12.98 9.27 2.86
C ASN A 70 -11.81 8.64 3.63
N PRO A 71 -10.84 9.45 4.10
CA PRO A 71 -9.65 8.95 4.80
C PRO A 71 -9.97 8.24 6.12
N GLU A 72 -11.10 8.58 6.75
CA GLU A 72 -11.58 7.96 7.98
C GLU A 72 -11.84 6.46 7.84
N ASP A 73 -12.15 5.98 6.63
CA ASP A 73 -12.33 4.54 6.34
C ASP A 73 -11.00 3.76 6.46
N LEU A 74 -9.86 4.45 6.54
CA LEU A 74 -8.54 3.87 6.74
C LEU A 74 -7.94 4.20 8.12
N ALA A 75 -8.77 4.63 9.06
CA ALA A 75 -8.31 4.91 10.42
C ALA A 75 -7.75 3.67 11.11
N PHE A 76 -6.60 3.84 11.75
CA PHE A 76 -5.96 2.80 12.54
C PHE A 76 -6.47 2.83 13.98
N VAL A 77 -6.98 1.69 14.44
CA VAL A 77 -7.42 1.50 15.82
C VAL A 77 -6.74 0.27 16.38
N ASP A 78 -5.98 0.45 17.44
CA ASP A 78 -5.26 -0.62 18.13
C ASP A 78 -4.41 -1.50 17.19
N GLY A 79 -3.74 -0.87 16.22
CA GLY A 79 -2.90 -1.56 15.24
C GLY A 79 -3.65 -2.27 14.12
N HIS A 80 -4.95 -2.03 13.99
CA HIS A 80 -5.80 -2.62 12.96
C HIS A 80 -6.44 -1.55 12.09
N VAL A 81 -6.78 -1.92 10.87
CA VAL A 81 -7.62 -1.16 9.96
C VAL A 81 -8.78 -2.04 9.49
N ASP A 82 -9.96 -1.45 9.43
CA ASP A 82 -11.14 -2.16 8.91
C ASP A 82 -11.03 -2.36 7.39
N LEU A 83 -11.54 -3.49 6.92
CA LEU A 83 -11.68 -3.71 5.49
C LEU A 83 -12.71 -2.75 4.90
N PRO A 84 -12.38 -2.03 3.80
CA PRO A 84 -13.32 -1.16 3.13
C PRO A 84 -14.58 -1.90 2.67
N LYS A 85 -15.76 -1.33 2.94
CA LYS A 85 -17.08 -1.97 2.66
C LYS A 85 -17.81 -1.37 1.47
N LYS A 86 -17.33 -0.24 0.95
CA LYS A 86 -17.94 0.44 -0.21
C LYS A 86 -17.55 -0.27 -1.52
N PRO A 87 -18.32 -0.10 -2.59
CA PRO A 87 -18.00 -0.71 -3.90
C PRO A 87 -16.60 -0.36 -4.42
N GLY A 88 -16.04 -1.24 -5.24
CA GLY A 88 -14.69 -1.11 -5.79
C GLY A 88 -13.64 -1.33 -4.72
N LEU A 89 -12.66 -0.44 -4.65
CA LEU A 89 -11.62 -0.46 -3.59
C LEU A 89 -12.13 0.09 -2.25
N GLY A 90 -13.36 0.62 -2.20
CA GLY A 90 -13.96 1.17 -1.00
C GLY A 90 -13.53 2.61 -0.68
N VAL A 91 -12.71 3.23 -1.51
CA VAL A 91 -12.31 4.63 -1.37
C VAL A 91 -12.75 5.47 -2.56
N THR A 92 -12.94 6.76 -2.33
CA THR A 92 -13.28 7.74 -3.37
C THR A 92 -12.07 8.63 -3.61
N VAL A 93 -11.55 8.61 -4.84
CA VAL A 93 -10.37 9.41 -5.19
C VAL A 93 -10.74 10.89 -5.31
N ASN A 94 -9.94 11.76 -4.70
CA ASN A 94 -9.97 13.21 -4.89
C ASN A 94 -9.34 13.56 -6.26
N LYS A 95 -10.14 13.48 -7.31
CA LYS A 95 -9.67 13.69 -8.68
C LYS A 95 -9.14 15.11 -8.93
N GLU A 96 -9.69 16.08 -8.24
CA GLU A 96 -9.28 17.49 -8.41
C GLU A 96 -7.87 17.68 -7.92
N LEU A 97 -7.56 17.20 -6.72
CA LEU A 97 -6.21 17.25 -6.17
C LEU A 97 -5.21 16.44 -7.01
N VAL A 98 -5.60 15.23 -7.46
CA VAL A 98 -4.72 14.41 -8.31
C VAL A 98 -4.37 15.12 -9.61
N LEU A 99 -5.34 15.81 -10.24
CA LEU A 99 -5.11 16.55 -11.47
C LEU A 99 -4.27 17.80 -11.23
N GLU A 100 -4.43 18.48 -10.11
CA GLU A 100 -3.62 19.62 -9.70
C GLU A 100 -2.17 19.20 -9.48
N GLU A 101 -1.94 18.22 -8.65
CA GLU A 101 -0.59 17.71 -8.32
C GLU A 101 0.13 17.14 -9.54
N ASN A 102 -0.59 16.55 -10.49
CA ASN A 102 -0.01 16.05 -11.73
C ASN A 102 0.57 17.16 -12.64
N GLN A 103 0.24 18.43 -12.36
CA GLN A 103 0.84 19.58 -13.06
C GLN A 103 2.22 19.93 -12.50
N HIS A 104 2.60 19.39 -11.37
CA HIS A 104 3.88 19.59 -10.69
C HIS A 104 4.77 18.35 -10.85
N PRO A 105 5.38 18.14 -12.04
CA PRO A 105 6.21 16.96 -12.25
C PRO A 105 7.43 17.00 -11.34
N HIS A 106 7.66 15.92 -10.63
CA HIS A 106 8.94 15.72 -9.96
C HIS A 106 9.60 14.45 -10.49
N SER A 107 10.92 14.49 -10.57
CA SER A 107 11.70 13.30 -10.88
C SER A 107 12.37 12.82 -9.61
N TRP A 108 12.00 11.62 -9.19
CA TRP A 108 12.68 10.95 -8.10
C TRP A 108 13.67 9.92 -8.67
N LYS A 109 14.89 9.94 -8.16
CA LYS A 109 15.90 8.93 -8.51
C LYS A 109 16.23 8.15 -7.25
N ASN A 110 16.19 6.85 -7.34
CA ASN A 110 16.67 5.99 -6.27
C ASN A 110 18.14 6.35 -5.94
N PRO A 111 18.44 6.64 -4.68
CA PRO A 111 19.83 6.77 -4.27
C PRO A 111 20.53 5.41 -4.43
N VAL A 112 21.72 5.42 -4.98
CA VAL A 112 22.56 4.22 -5.03
C VAL A 112 23.36 4.19 -3.72
N TRP A 113 22.91 3.38 -2.78
CA TRP A 113 23.64 3.16 -1.52
C TRP A 113 24.91 2.36 -1.79
N ARG A 114 26.00 2.73 -1.12
CA ARG A 114 27.28 2.04 -1.25
C ARG A 114 27.88 1.71 0.10
N HIS A 115 28.50 0.55 0.19
CA HIS A 115 29.36 0.16 1.31
C HIS A 115 30.64 1.02 1.34
N LYS A 116 31.39 0.95 2.45
CA LYS A 116 32.63 1.70 2.61
C LYS A 116 33.71 1.32 1.58
N ASP A 117 33.64 0.13 1.02
CA ASP A 117 34.55 -0.36 -0.03
C ASP A 117 34.10 0.05 -1.45
N GLY A 118 33.00 0.81 -1.58
CA GLY A 118 32.47 1.29 -2.85
C GLY A 118 31.54 0.34 -3.59
N SER A 119 31.33 -0.88 -3.09
CA SER A 119 30.35 -1.83 -3.64
C SER A 119 28.92 -1.31 -3.44
N VAL A 120 27.99 -1.70 -4.32
CA VAL A 120 26.58 -1.34 -4.19
C VAL A 120 25.99 -2.10 -3.00
N ALA A 121 25.36 -1.35 -2.09
CA ALA A 121 24.60 -1.93 -1.00
C ALA A 121 23.18 -2.18 -1.50
N GLU A 122 22.73 -3.42 -1.44
CA GLU A 122 21.33 -3.79 -1.57
C GLU A 122 20.65 -3.60 -0.21
N TRP A 123 19.40 -3.19 -0.22
CA TRP A 123 18.55 -3.01 0.97
C TRP A 123 17.36 -3.93 0.92
#